data_e185b19cd861f404d6712275a5b21bf6
#
_entry.id   e185b19cd861f404d6712275a5b21bf6
#
_cell.length_a   1.000
_cell.length_b   1.000
_cell.length_c   1.000
_cell.angle_alpha   90.00
_cell.angle_beta   90.00
_cell.angle_gamma   90.00
#
_symmetry.space_group_name_H-M   'P 1'
#
loop_
_entity.id
_entity.type
_entity.pdbx_description
1 polymer ?
#
loop_
_entity_poly.entity_id
_entity_poly.type
_entity_poly.pdbx_seq_one_letter_code
_entity_poly.pdbx_strand_id
1 'polypeptide(L)'
;MATEAQPAKQAKLLIVEDDVMIRVVLADMLCELGYTVAAEAASIDEALEATRKTDFDLAILDADLEGRSVSPVADALVARDIRFVFITGYGDHGLPAYRDRPTLRKPFQIDALKRTLQERLGTG
;
A
#
# COMPACT_ATOMS: atom_id res chain seq x y z
N MET A 1 26.69 13.87 3.04
CA MET A 1 26.19 13.40 2.97
C MET A 1 25.33 12.98 2.89
N ALA A 2 25.22 12.85 2.80
CA ALA A 2 24.55 12.26 2.62
C ALA A 2 23.60 12.25 2.55
N THR A 3 23.28 12.57 2.64
CA THR A 3 22.33 12.41 2.71
C THR A 3 21.62 11.98 2.08
N GLU A 4 21.83 11.62 1.55
CA GLU A 4 21.18 11.12 0.93
C GLU A 4 20.32 10.63 1.15
N ALA A 5 20.05 11.00 1.79
CA ALA A 5 18.87 10.53 2.11
C ALA A 5 18.55 9.30 1.50
N GLN A 6 17.72 8.57 1.97
CA GLN A 6 17.23 7.34 1.46
C GLN A 6 15.81 7.58 1.02
N PRO A 7 15.60 8.19 -0.16
CA PRO A 7 14.23 8.58 -0.52
C PRO A 7 13.24 7.45 -0.42
N ALA A 8 13.61 6.25 -0.87
CA ALA A 8 12.68 5.13 -0.80
C ALA A 8 12.35 4.76 0.64
N LYS A 9 13.36 4.75 1.51
CA LYS A 9 13.14 4.38 2.91
C LYS A 9 12.41 5.44 3.69
N GLN A 10 12.42 6.68 3.22
CA GLN A 10 11.69 7.75 3.87
C GLN A 10 10.32 7.95 3.28
N ALA A 11 9.95 7.10 2.31
CA ALA A 11 8.67 7.22 1.65
C ALA A 11 7.54 7.08 2.65
N LYS A 12 6.47 7.80 2.37
CA LYS A 12 5.26 7.79 3.18
C LYS A 12 4.24 6.91 2.51
N LEU A 13 3.59 6.09 3.29
CA LEU A 13 2.68 5.09 2.76
C LEU A 13 1.30 5.21 3.37
N LEU A 14 0.29 4.94 2.53
CA LEU A 14 -1.10 4.79 2.97
C LEU A 14 -1.39 3.30 3.06
N ILE A 15 -1.97 2.87 4.17
CA ILE A 15 -2.41 1.48 4.33
C ILE A 15 -3.93 1.46 4.26
N VAL A 16 -4.47 0.61 3.37
CA VAL A 16 -5.91 0.41 3.25
C VAL A 16 -6.21 -1.06 3.53
N GLU A 17 -6.71 -1.34 4.72
CA GLU A 17 -6.92 -2.69 5.21
C GLU A 17 -7.96 -2.65 6.32
N ASP A 18 -9.04 -3.43 6.18
CA ASP A 18 -10.12 -3.42 7.16
C ASP A 18 -9.82 -4.27 8.39
N ASP A 19 -8.95 -5.27 8.29
CA ASP A 19 -8.60 -6.12 9.43
C ASP A 19 -7.58 -5.41 10.31
N VAL A 20 -7.98 -5.14 11.55
CA VAL A 20 -7.15 -4.39 12.49
C VAL A 20 -5.81 -5.06 12.73
N MET A 21 -5.83 -6.39 12.91
CA MET A 21 -4.59 -7.12 13.21
C MET A 21 -3.62 -7.06 12.04
N ILE A 22 -4.12 -7.25 10.84
CA ILE A 22 -3.27 -7.19 9.65
C ILE A 22 -2.72 -5.77 9.49
N ARG A 23 -3.56 -4.77 9.74
CA ARG A 23 -3.12 -3.38 9.63
C ARG A 23 -2.02 -3.06 10.61
N VAL A 24 -2.14 -3.55 11.85
CA VAL A 24 -1.11 -3.34 12.88
C VAL A 24 0.19 -4.01 12.49
N VAL A 25 0.11 -5.28 12.06
CA VAL A 25 1.31 -6.01 11.66
C VAL A 25 1.99 -5.35 10.47
N LEU A 26 1.20 -4.91 9.50
CA LEU A 26 1.74 -4.25 8.31
C LEU A 26 2.42 -2.95 8.69
N ALA A 27 1.80 -2.15 9.56
CA ALA A 27 2.40 -0.89 10.02
C ALA A 27 3.73 -1.14 10.72
N ASP A 28 3.78 -2.18 11.56
CA ASP A 28 5.02 -2.53 12.25
C ASP A 28 6.11 -2.93 11.28
N MET A 29 5.78 -3.74 10.29
CA MET A 29 6.73 -4.15 9.26
C MET A 29 7.28 -2.96 8.50
N LEU A 30 6.41 -2.04 8.11
CA LEU A 30 6.83 -0.85 7.37
C LEU A 30 7.75 0.01 8.20
N CYS A 31 7.43 0.18 9.46
CA CYS A 31 8.26 0.94 10.38
C CYS A 31 9.63 0.31 10.51
N GLU A 32 9.67 -1.01 10.65
CA GLU A 32 10.93 -1.75 10.76
C GLU A 32 11.77 -1.58 9.49
N LEU A 33 11.13 -1.49 8.33
CA LEU A 33 11.83 -1.31 7.07
C LEU A 33 12.27 0.13 6.81
N GLY A 34 11.89 1.06 7.70
CA GLY A 34 12.30 2.45 7.57
C GLY A 34 11.32 3.35 6.86
N TYR A 35 10.14 2.86 6.55
CA TYR A 35 9.11 3.68 5.91
C TYR A 35 8.24 4.38 6.96
N THR A 36 7.53 5.41 6.52
CA THR A 36 6.61 6.14 7.37
C THR A 36 5.18 5.82 6.96
N VAL A 37 4.32 5.50 7.91
CA VAL A 37 2.90 5.31 7.65
C VAL A 37 2.24 6.67 7.79
N ALA A 38 1.80 7.23 6.66
CA ALA A 38 1.21 8.56 6.66
C ALA A 38 -0.25 8.53 7.09
N ALA A 39 -0.95 7.44 6.77
CA ALA A 39 -2.35 7.29 7.13
C ALA A 39 -2.77 5.85 7.01
N GLU A 40 -3.85 5.49 7.70
CA GLU A 40 -4.46 4.17 7.63
C GLU A 40 -5.94 4.34 7.38
N ALA A 41 -6.51 3.47 6.58
CA ALA A 41 -7.92 3.49 6.25
C ALA A 41 -8.48 2.08 6.34
N ALA A 42 -9.66 1.95 6.92
CA ALA A 42 -10.31 0.65 7.12
C ALA A 42 -11.49 0.45 6.18
N SER A 43 -11.83 1.44 5.37
CA SER A 43 -12.97 1.36 4.46
C SER A 43 -12.65 2.13 3.18
N ILE A 44 -13.48 1.92 2.16
CA ILE A 44 -13.33 2.64 0.91
C ILE A 44 -13.47 4.13 1.13
N ASP A 45 -14.46 4.53 1.93
CA ASP A 45 -14.69 5.96 2.18
C ASP A 45 -13.50 6.60 2.90
N GLU A 46 -12.95 5.93 3.90
CA GLU A 46 -11.78 6.43 4.60
C GLU A 46 -10.58 6.52 3.66
N ALA A 47 -10.43 5.52 2.79
CA ALA A 47 -9.32 5.50 1.85
C ALA A 47 -9.43 6.64 0.84
N LEU A 48 -10.63 6.90 0.33
CA LEU A 48 -10.83 8.00 -0.60
C LEU A 48 -10.58 9.34 0.07
N GLU A 49 -10.99 9.48 1.33
CA GLU A 49 -10.72 10.68 2.10
C GLU A 49 -9.21 10.88 2.27
N ALA A 50 -8.50 9.82 2.66
CA ALA A 50 -7.05 9.89 2.86
C ALA A 50 -6.35 10.23 1.55
N THR A 51 -6.83 9.70 0.44
CA THR A 51 -6.25 9.99 -0.87
C THR A 51 -6.33 11.48 -1.20
N ARG A 52 -7.40 12.13 -0.77
CA ARG A 52 -7.57 13.56 -1.01
C ARG A 52 -6.82 14.44 -0.05
N LYS A 53 -6.68 14.01 1.21
CA LYS A 53 -6.22 14.91 2.28
C LYS A 53 -4.81 14.66 2.75
N THR A 54 -4.22 13.53 2.39
CA THR A 54 -2.94 13.13 2.94
C THR A 54 -1.91 13.02 1.82
N ASP A 55 -0.70 13.46 2.10
CA ASP A 55 0.42 13.28 1.19
C ASP A 55 1.05 11.93 1.46
N PHE A 56 1.23 11.13 0.42
CA PHE A 56 1.93 9.87 0.53
C PHE A 56 2.48 9.48 -0.84
N ASP A 57 3.43 8.56 -0.84
CA ASP A 57 4.15 8.19 -2.05
C ASP A 57 3.66 6.90 -2.66
N LEU A 58 3.04 6.03 -1.86
CA LEU A 58 2.57 4.74 -2.32
C LEU A 58 1.47 4.26 -1.38
N ALA A 59 0.50 3.54 -1.93
CA ALA A 59 -0.57 2.96 -1.13
C ALA A 59 -0.49 1.43 -1.18
N ILE A 60 -0.81 0.80 -0.06
CA ILE A 60 -0.96 -0.65 0.02
C ILE A 60 -2.44 -0.92 0.20
N LEU A 61 -3.04 -1.64 -0.76
CA LEU A 61 -4.48 -1.82 -0.83
C LEU A 61 -4.86 -3.27 -0.63
N ASP A 62 -5.69 -3.54 0.36
CA ASP A 62 -6.36 -4.83 0.44
C ASP A 62 -7.36 -4.88 -0.71
N ALA A 63 -7.26 -5.90 -1.56
CA ALA A 63 -8.10 -6.00 -2.75
C ALA A 63 -9.57 -6.18 -2.40
N ASP A 64 -9.86 -6.82 -1.26
CA ASP A 64 -11.21 -7.09 -0.82
C ASP A 64 -11.44 -6.39 0.52
N LEU A 65 -12.07 -5.25 0.49
CA LEU A 65 -12.24 -4.41 1.66
C LEU A 65 -13.68 -4.56 2.15
N GLU A 66 -13.85 -5.31 3.24
CA GLU A 66 -15.18 -5.57 3.82
C GLU A 66 -16.13 -6.16 2.79
N GLY A 67 -15.63 -7.08 1.96
CA GLY A 67 -16.45 -7.72 0.93
C GLY A 67 -16.68 -6.87 -0.31
N ARG A 68 -16.03 -5.71 -0.39
CA ARG A 68 -16.19 -4.80 -1.53
C ARG A 68 -14.87 -4.64 -2.26
N SER A 69 -14.96 -4.50 -3.57
CA SER A 69 -13.76 -4.28 -4.38
C SER A 69 -13.14 -2.93 -4.05
N VAL A 70 -11.82 -2.90 -4.01
CA VAL A 70 -11.07 -1.68 -3.74
C VAL A 70 -10.87 -0.83 -5.01
N SER A 71 -11.52 -1.21 -6.12
CA SER A 71 -11.30 -0.53 -7.39
C SER A 71 -11.54 0.98 -7.33
N PRO A 72 -12.54 1.53 -6.60
CA PRO A 72 -12.68 2.98 -6.54
C PRO A 72 -11.44 3.68 -5.98
N VAL A 73 -10.78 3.04 -5.02
CA VAL A 73 -9.57 3.61 -4.43
C VAL A 73 -8.42 3.55 -5.45
N ALA A 74 -8.28 2.40 -6.12
CA ALA A 74 -7.25 2.26 -7.15
C ALA A 74 -7.43 3.30 -8.26
N ASP A 75 -8.68 3.51 -8.69
CA ASP A 75 -8.98 4.50 -9.72
C ASP A 75 -8.59 5.91 -9.27
N ALA A 76 -8.87 6.24 -8.01
CA ALA A 76 -8.53 7.55 -7.47
C ALA A 76 -7.02 7.75 -7.41
N LEU A 77 -6.28 6.69 -7.08
CA LEU A 77 -4.82 6.78 -7.03
C LEU A 77 -4.22 6.97 -8.43
N VAL A 78 -4.76 6.26 -9.42
CA VAL A 78 -4.32 6.44 -10.80
C VAL A 78 -4.56 7.87 -11.25
N ALA A 79 -5.71 8.43 -10.90
CA ALA A 79 -6.04 9.81 -11.28
C ALA A 79 -5.05 10.80 -10.70
N ARG A 80 -4.42 10.48 -9.58
CA ARG A 80 -3.42 11.33 -8.94
C ARG A 80 -1.98 10.90 -9.22
N ASP A 81 -1.82 9.89 -10.07
CA ASP A 81 -0.51 9.37 -10.44
C ASP A 81 0.27 8.86 -9.23
N ILE A 82 -0.42 8.19 -8.32
CA ILE A 82 0.20 7.61 -7.12
C ILE A 82 0.30 6.11 -7.30
N ARG A 83 1.47 5.57 -7.00
CA ARG A 83 1.74 4.14 -7.11
C ARG A 83 1.02 3.37 -6.01
N PHE A 84 0.71 2.11 -6.29
CA PHE A 84 0.12 1.26 -5.26
C PHE A 84 0.45 -0.21 -5.53
N VAL A 85 0.33 -1.01 -4.47
CA VAL A 85 0.45 -2.47 -4.55
C VAL A 85 -0.77 -3.06 -3.87
N PHE A 86 -1.13 -4.27 -4.26
CA PHE A 86 -2.27 -4.97 -3.65
C PHE A 86 -1.80 -5.99 -2.64
N ILE A 87 -2.63 -6.23 -1.61
CA ILE A 87 -2.53 -7.44 -0.81
C ILE A 87 -3.84 -8.20 -0.99
N THR A 88 -3.75 -9.52 -0.97
CA THR A 88 -4.92 -10.36 -1.19
C THR A 88 -4.77 -11.68 -0.44
N GLY A 89 -5.89 -12.22 0.02
CA GLY A 89 -5.92 -13.53 0.65
C GLY A 89 -6.14 -14.66 -0.35
N TYR A 90 -6.48 -14.33 -1.60
CA TYR A 90 -6.87 -15.34 -2.59
C TYR A 90 -6.19 -15.06 -3.92
N GLY A 91 -5.19 -15.71 -4.30
CA GLY A 91 -4.64 -15.64 -5.63
C GLY A 91 -4.36 -14.21 -6.11
N ASP A 92 -5.11 -13.74 -7.08
CA ASP A 92 -4.91 -12.40 -7.61
C ASP A 92 -5.93 -11.42 -7.00
N HIS A 93 -5.79 -10.14 -7.34
CA HIS A 93 -6.64 -9.12 -6.75
C HIS A 93 -8.00 -8.98 -7.45
N GLY A 94 -8.21 -9.70 -8.55
CA GLY A 94 -9.51 -9.68 -9.22
C GLY A 94 -9.86 -8.39 -9.92
N LEU A 95 -8.89 -7.56 -10.23
CA LEU A 95 -9.10 -6.27 -10.88
C LEU A 95 -8.40 -6.27 -12.23
N PRO A 96 -9.10 -6.62 -13.32
CA PRO A 96 -8.45 -6.77 -14.63
C PRO A 96 -7.72 -5.52 -15.11
N ALA A 97 -8.22 -4.34 -14.77
CA ALA A 97 -7.59 -3.10 -15.19
C ALA A 97 -6.21 -2.89 -14.58
N TYR A 98 -5.90 -3.63 -13.51
CA TYR A 98 -4.65 -3.45 -12.77
C TYR A 98 -3.88 -4.75 -12.63
N ARG A 99 -4.05 -5.67 -13.60
CA ARG A 99 -3.47 -7.00 -13.46
C ARG A 99 -1.95 -7.01 -13.42
N ASP A 100 -1.32 -5.99 -13.96
CA ASP A 100 0.14 -5.90 -13.95
C ASP A 100 0.69 -5.19 -12.72
N ARG A 101 -0.18 -4.79 -11.79
CA ARG A 101 0.31 -4.19 -10.54
C ARG A 101 0.78 -5.29 -9.59
N PRO A 102 1.81 -5.01 -8.80
CA PRO A 102 2.33 -6.02 -7.86
C PRO A 102 1.28 -6.40 -6.82
N THR A 103 1.30 -7.67 -6.43
CA THR A 103 0.36 -8.19 -5.45
C THR A 103 1.13 -9.04 -4.43
N LEU A 104 0.87 -8.78 -3.15
CA LEU A 104 1.37 -9.61 -2.05
C LEU A 104 0.25 -10.50 -1.56
N ARG A 105 0.51 -11.78 -1.39
CA ARG A 105 -0.48 -12.73 -0.88
C ARG A 105 -0.35 -12.85 0.63
N LYS A 106 -1.47 -12.86 1.31
CA LYS A 106 -1.52 -13.09 2.75
C LYS A 106 -1.41 -14.58 3.02
N PRO A 107 -0.72 -14.99 4.06
CA PRO A 107 0.16 -14.18 4.87
C PRO A 107 1.48 -13.91 4.12
N PHE A 108 2.04 -12.73 4.31
CA PHE A 108 3.31 -12.40 3.66
C PHE A 108 4.37 -12.13 4.71
N GLN A 109 5.62 -12.29 4.30
CA GLN A 109 6.75 -12.05 5.18
C GLN A 109 7.37 -10.70 4.86
N ILE A 110 8.12 -10.20 5.83
CA ILE A 110 8.69 -8.87 5.71
C ILE A 110 9.64 -8.78 4.51
N ASP A 111 10.32 -9.86 4.16
CA ASP A 111 11.22 -9.86 3.00
C ASP A 111 10.45 -9.66 1.70
N ALA A 112 9.27 -10.28 1.58
CA ALA A 112 8.45 -10.12 0.37
C ALA A 112 7.92 -8.69 0.29
N LEU A 113 7.50 -8.14 1.41
CA LEU A 113 7.03 -6.76 1.47
C LEU A 113 8.15 -5.81 1.07
N LYS A 114 9.32 -5.99 1.64
CA LYS A 114 10.48 -5.15 1.34
C LYS A 114 10.77 -5.15 -0.16
N ARG A 115 10.82 -6.35 -0.75
CA ARG A 115 11.16 -6.47 -2.16
C ARG A 115 10.12 -5.80 -3.05
N THR A 116 8.85 -6.01 -2.73
CA THR A 116 7.77 -5.41 -3.52
C THR A 116 7.82 -3.89 -3.46
N LEU A 117 8.04 -3.33 -2.27
CA LEU A 117 8.10 -1.89 -2.13
C LEU A 117 9.31 -1.29 -2.83
N GLN A 118 10.45 -1.96 -2.75
CA GLN A 118 11.64 -1.48 -3.44
C GLN A 118 11.43 -1.44 -4.95
N GLU A 119 10.75 -2.44 -5.49
CA GLU A 119 10.46 -2.48 -6.92
C GLU A 119 9.57 -1.34 -7.34
N ARG A 120 8.60 -0.97 -6.52
CA ARG A 120 7.66 0.10 -6.89
C ARG A 120 8.19 1.49 -6.62
N LEU A 121 8.96 1.67 -5.56
CA LEU A 121 9.48 2.97 -5.17
C LEU A 121 10.86 3.23 -5.73
N GLY A 122 11.51 2.20 -6.21
CA GLY A 122 12.91 2.29 -6.55
C GLY A 122 13.76 2.14 -5.31
N THR A 123 15.01 1.81 -5.48
CA THR A 123 15.90 1.63 -4.33
C THR A 123 16.74 2.85 -4.05
N GLY A 124 16.61 3.81 -4.86
CA GLY A 124 17.36 5.04 -4.71
C GLY A 124 18.81 4.85 -4.94
#